data_e7b3ad3cb22b7b20cd03675b23c9621b
#
_entry.id   e7b3ad3cb22b7b20cd03675b23c9621b
#
_cell.length_a   1.000
_cell.length_b   1.000
_cell.length_c   1.000
_cell.angle_alpha   90.00
_cell.angle_beta   90.00
_cell.angle_gamma   90.00
#
_symmetry.space_group_name_H-M   'P 1'
#
loop_
_entity.id
_entity.type
_entity.pdbx_description
1 polymer ?
#
loop_
_entity_poly.entity_id
_entity_poly.type
_entity_poly.pdbx_seq_one_letter_code
_entity_poly.pdbx_strand_id
1 'polypeptide(L)'
;MACGTNMRDTDVEVRGSSLKGRHVLLGVTGGIAAVDTVRLARELRRHGAEVTVIMTPSAQKVITPLAVRWASQGEVITDWDGDLSGLSNFDAVLVTPATRNLIASYIHGLMNGPLLMALSAARGRGCPIMMVPSMHNDLAKDPVTEDLVLQCAKSGVKVLWGNEEEGKRKNPGHEETVAVLSNLINKNSTSVVVTLGATRSAIDDVRYVQNTSSGKTGYLIADDLFRHGMDVTCVSGVTSVSKPNWLPLDIRCPEPDKMLGELKALAKDDIQVWIHSAAVLDYVIHEQVEGKIASLQGDLEIQLSEGAKHILELKDLCKGATRIGFKLESGIKQKDLVHRAVAQIETSGMTATIANRIEDYGKEDKPRGWLVDSHGAHFILESELDMCTAIRSVIENNR
;
A
#
# COMPACT_ATOMS: atom_id res chain seq x y z
N MET A 1 -17.54 -20.24 22.37
CA MET A 1 -18.21 -18.92 22.34
C MET A 1 -17.13 -17.90 22.65
N ALA A 2 -16.52 -17.33 21.63
CA ALA A 2 -15.59 -16.21 21.81
C ALA A 2 -16.43 -15.01 22.26
N CYS A 3 -16.10 -14.47 23.42
CA CYS A 3 -16.69 -13.24 23.94
C CYS A 3 -16.32 -12.12 22.95
N GLY A 4 -17.28 -11.70 22.12
CA GLY A 4 -17.11 -10.57 21.24
C GLY A 4 -16.69 -9.37 22.08
N THR A 5 -15.50 -8.84 21.84
CA THR A 5 -15.07 -7.57 22.41
C THR A 5 -16.12 -6.53 22.04
N ASN A 6 -16.83 -6.03 23.05
CA ASN A 6 -17.88 -5.04 22.88
C ASN A 6 -17.21 -3.73 22.44
N MET A 7 -17.04 -3.53 21.11
CA MET A 7 -16.46 -2.32 20.54
C MET A 7 -17.37 -1.14 20.89
N ARG A 8 -16.80 -0.07 21.44
CA ARG A 8 -17.52 1.20 21.64
C ARG A 8 -17.79 1.82 20.27
N ASP A 9 -18.83 2.64 20.15
CA ASP A 9 -19.18 3.33 18.90
C ASP A 9 -18.01 4.15 18.31
N THR A 10 -17.11 4.60 19.16
CA THR A 10 -15.92 5.38 18.79
C THR A 10 -14.73 4.53 18.40
N ASP A 11 -14.71 3.24 18.73
CA ASP A 11 -13.59 2.35 18.41
C ASP A 11 -13.50 2.13 16.89
N VAL A 12 -12.31 1.77 16.44
CA VAL A 12 -12.04 1.46 15.03
C VAL A 12 -11.38 0.09 14.92
N GLU A 13 -11.72 -0.65 13.90
CA GLU A 13 -11.01 -1.87 13.53
C GLU A 13 -9.60 -1.51 13.07
N VAL A 14 -8.59 -2.17 13.61
CA VAL A 14 -7.19 -1.97 13.20
C VAL A 14 -6.97 -2.61 11.83
N ARG A 15 -6.51 -1.82 10.87
CA ARG A 15 -6.20 -2.27 9.50
C ARG A 15 -4.72 -2.27 9.18
N GLY A 16 -3.93 -1.56 9.97
CA GLY A 16 -2.49 -1.47 9.81
C GLY A 16 -1.82 -0.75 10.97
N SER A 17 -0.52 -0.67 10.94
CA SER A 17 0.31 -0.01 11.97
C SER A 17 1.19 1.11 11.42
N SER A 18 0.97 1.53 10.18
CA SER A 18 1.85 2.49 9.49
C SER A 18 1.93 3.87 10.13
N LEU A 19 0.93 4.24 10.94
CA LEU A 19 0.90 5.50 11.70
C LEU A 19 0.92 5.27 13.23
N LYS A 20 1.28 4.06 13.68
CA LYS A 20 1.35 3.75 15.12
C LYS A 20 2.38 4.64 15.80
N GLY A 21 1.94 5.35 16.86
CA GLY A 21 2.78 6.31 17.59
C GLY A 21 3.07 7.61 16.83
N ARG A 22 2.36 7.86 15.73
CA ARG A 22 2.43 9.12 14.97
C ARG A 22 1.27 10.03 15.33
N HIS A 23 1.58 11.31 15.55
CA HIS A 23 0.61 12.34 15.80
C HIS A 23 0.39 13.18 14.54
N VAL A 24 -0.82 13.12 13.98
CA VAL A 24 -1.20 13.82 12.74
C VAL A 24 -2.09 15.01 13.08
N LEU A 25 -1.71 16.19 12.61
CA LEU A 25 -2.57 17.36 12.60
C LEU A 25 -3.44 17.35 11.35
N LEU A 26 -4.76 17.23 11.52
CA LEU A 26 -5.74 17.29 10.44
C LEU A 26 -6.35 18.69 10.34
N GLY A 27 -6.00 19.44 9.30
CA GLY A 27 -6.59 20.73 8.97
C GLY A 27 -7.82 20.57 8.09
N VAL A 28 -8.95 21.14 8.50
CA VAL A 28 -10.22 21.08 7.76
C VAL A 28 -10.66 22.46 7.34
N THR A 29 -10.84 22.69 6.03
CA THR A 29 -11.27 23.97 5.49
C THR A 29 -12.69 23.89 4.90
N GLY A 30 -13.26 25.06 4.56
CA GLY A 30 -14.69 25.22 4.23
C GLY A 30 -15.11 24.76 2.81
N GLY A 31 -14.51 23.68 2.29
CA GLY A 31 -15.01 22.98 1.12
C GLY A 31 -16.11 21.97 1.47
N ILE A 32 -17.05 21.70 0.57
CA ILE A 32 -18.11 20.71 0.81
C ILE A 32 -17.57 19.31 1.13
N ALA A 33 -16.40 18.96 0.63
CA ALA A 33 -15.72 17.71 0.94
C ALA A 33 -15.29 17.59 2.44
N ALA A 34 -15.44 18.63 3.26
CA ALA A 34 -15.28 18.55 4.71
C ALA A 34 -16.26 17.55 5.37
N VAL A 35 -17.37 17.20 4.73
CA VAL A 35 -18.28 16.13 5.20
C VAL A 35 -17.60 14.79 5.36
N ASP A 36 -16.53 14.53 4.61
CA ASP A 36 -15.77 13.28 4.64
C ASP A 36 -14.77 13.20 5.81
N THR A 37 -14.58 14.28 6.57
CA THR A 37 -13.62 14.35 7.69
C THR A 37 -13.84 13.23 8.70
N VAL A 38 -15.10 12.86 9.00
CA VAL A 38 -15.43 11.78 9.93
C VAL A 38 -14.81 10.45 9.48
N ARG A 39 -14.97 10.11 8.22
CA ARG A 39 -14.45 8.84 7.66
C ARG A 39 -12.93 8.85 7.64
N LEU A 40 -12.34 9.96 7.23
CA LEU A 40 -10.90 10.11 7.15
C LEU A 40 -10.23 10.05 8.53
N ALA A 41 -10.77 10.75 9.53
CA ALA A 41 -10.23 10.70 10.89
C ALA A 41 -10.27 9.26 11.47
N ARG A 42 -11.35 8.53 11.20
CA ARG A 42 -11.43 7.11 11.57
C ARG A 42 -10.43 6.24 10.80
N GLU A 43 -10.17 6.55 9.51
CA GLU A 43 -9.18 5.82 8.72
C GLU A 43 -7.75 6.05 9.21
N LEU A 44 -7.38 7.28 9.56
CA LEU A 44 -6.10 7.58 10.23
C LEU A 44 -5.91 6.74 11.50
N ARG A 45 -6.95 6.67 12.34
CA ARG A 45 -6.94 5.87 13.56
C ARG A 45 -6.87 4.36 13.31
N ARG A 46 -7.46 3.84 12.22
CA ARG A 46 -7.32 2.42 11.82
C ARG A 46 -5.89 2.02 11.52
N HIS A 47 -5.05 2.99 11.18
CA HIS A 47 -3.61 2.81 10.96
C HIS A 47 -2.75 3.22 12.15
N GLY A 48 -3.38 3.54 13.31
CA GLY A 48 -2.73 3.79 14.58
C GLY A 48 -2.36 5.25 14.88
N ALA A 49 -2.81 6.22 14.06
CA ALA A 49 -2.53 7.63 14.29
C ALA A 49 -3.26 8.19 15.52
N GLU A 50 -2.59 9.07 16.26
CA GLU A 50 -3.23 10.08 17.10
C GLU A 50 -3.59 11.28 16.21
N VAL A 51 -4.80 11.84 16.38
CA VAL A 51 -5.33 12.86 15.47
C VAL A 51 -5.81 14.07 16.25
N THR A 52 -5.13 15.20 16.08
CA THR A 52 -5.64 16.53 16.47
C THR A 52 -6.22 17.22 15.25
N VAL A 53 -7.34 17.90 15.40
CA VAL A 53 -8.03 18.56 14.28
C VAL A 53 -8.10 20.06 14.48
N ILE A 54 -7.76 20.83 13.44
CA ILE A 54 -8.04 22.27 13.38
C ILE A 54 -9.10 22.51 12.32
N MET A 55 -10.20 23.15 12.71
CA MET A 55 -11.29 23.51 11.81
C MET A 55 -11.34 25.01 11.58
N THR A 56 -11.32 25.42 10.31
CA THR A 56 -11.57 26.84 10.01
C THR A 56 -13.05 27.20 10.28
N PRO A 57 -13.37 28.51 10.52
CA PRO A 57 -14.76 28.94 10.71
C PRO A 57 -15.69 28.55 9.57
N SER A 58 -15.17 28.51 8.33
CA SER A 58 -15.93 28.04 7.17
C SER A 58 -16.19 26.53 7.18
N ALA A 59 -15.27 25.72 7.71
CA ALA A 59 -15.45 24.28 7.85
C ALA A 59 -16.57 23.93 8.83
N GLN A 60 -16.70 24.68 9.91
CA GLN A 60 -17.75 24.51 10.92
C GLN A 60 -19.17 24.74 10.38
N LYS A 61 -19.30 25.41 9.23
CA LYS A 61 -20.59 25.58 8.53
C LYS A 61 -20.97 24.34 7.71
N VAL A 62 -20.01 23.46 7.44
CA VAL A 62 -20.19 22.23 6.64
C VAL A 62 -20.35 21.01 7.53
N ILE A 63 -19.52 20.91 8.57
CA ILE A 63 -19.50 19.79 9.53
C ILE A 63 -19.29 20.33 10.94
N THR A 64 -19.95 19.73 11.93
CA THR A 64 -19.85 20.19 13.31
C THR A 64 -18.57 19.72 13.99
N PRO A 65 -17.98 20.53 14.90
CA PRO A 65 -16.85 20.10 15.73
C PRO A 65 -17.16 18.87 16.57
N LEU A 66 -18.42 18.69 16.98
CA LEU A 66 -18.88 17.50 17.72
C LEU A 66 -18.68 16.20 16.91
N ALA A 67 -19.12 16.19 15.65
CA ALA A 67 -18.96 15.02 14.77
C ALA A 67 -17.49 14.69 14.52
N VAL A 68 -16.67 15.72 14.35
CA VAL A 68 -15.22 15.57 14.13
C VAL A 68 -14.52 15.03 15.38
N ARG A 69 -14.85 15.55 16.57
CA ARG A 69 -14.32 15.07 17.87
C ARG A 69 -14.68 13.61 18.12
N TRP A 70 -15.92 13.23 17.82
CA TRP A 70 -16.35 11.83 17.93
C TRP A 70 -15.52 10.89 17.05
N ALA A 71 -15.16 11.33 15.85
CA ALA A 71 -14.40 10.53 14.89
C ALA A 71 -12.89 10.47 15.20
N SER A 72 -12.31 11.61 15.55
CA SER A 72 -10.86 11.72 15.83
C SER A 72 -10.49 11.15 17.19
N GLN A 73 -11.40 11.20 18.17
CA GLN A 73 -11.13 10.95 19.59
C GLN A 73 -9.98 11.79 20.18
N GLY A 74 -9.64 12.88 19.49
CA GLY A 74 -8.60 13.81 19.87
C GLY A 74 -9.14 15.23 20.04
N GLU A 75 -8.26 16.15 20.25
CA GLU A 75 -8.57 17.57 20.38
C GLU A 75 -9.09 18.15 19.06
N VAL A 76 -10.08 19.04 19.15
CA VAL A 76 -10.62 19.81 18.01
C VAL A 76 -10.53 21.29 18.35
N ILE A 77 -9.67 21.99 17.64
CA ILE A 77 -9.38 23.42 17.78
C ILE A 77 -10.22 24.16 16.73
N THR A 78 -11.00 25.13 17.17
CA THR A 78 -11.92 25.90 16.30
C THR A 78 -11.59 27.39 16.24
N ASP A 79 -10.83 27.89 17.20
CA ASP A 79 -10.39 29.29 17.30
C ASP A 79 -9.08 29.39 18.12
N TRP A 80 -8.61 30.59 18.38
CA TRP A 80 -7.41 30.89 19.18
C TRP A 80 -7.55 30.59 20.69
N ASP A 81 -8.70 30.11 21.13
CA ASP A 81 -9.05 29.91 22.55
C ASP A 81 -8.35 28.71 23.21
N GLY A 82 -7.56 27.95 22.47
CA GLY A 82 -6.86 26.78 22.98
C GLY A 82 -5.43 27.03 23.39
N ASP A 83 -4.86 26.09 24.14
CA ASP A 83 -3.43 26.04 24.38
C ASP A 83 -2.71 25.68 23.08
N LEU A 84 -2.23 26.69 22.37
CA LEU A 84 -1.51 26.56 21.11
C LEU A 84 -0.08 26.03 21.28
N SER A 85 0.39 25.82 22.51
CA SER A 85 1.71 25.27 22.82
C SER A 85 1.84 23.84 22.27
N GLY A 86 0.72 23.09 22.22
CA GLY A 86 0.64 21.73 21.64
C GLY A 86 0.78 21.67 20.12
N LEU A 87 0.69 22.78 19.37
CA LEU A 87 0.84 22.83 17.91
C LEU A 87 2.28 22.56 17.42
N SER A 88 3.20 22.27 18.33
CA SER A 88 4.61 22.05 18.00
C SER A 88 5.00 20.58 17.78
N ASN A 89 4.19 19.59 18.15
CA ASN A 89 4.59 18.18 18.25
C ASN A 89 3.84 17.25 17.30
N PHE A 90 3.68 17.64 16.05
CA PHE A 90 3.10 16.76 15.03
C PHE A 90 4.16 16.13 14.14
N ASP A 91 3.94 14.84 13.80
CA ASP A 91 4.76 14.12 12.82
C ASP A 91 4.42 14.51 11.38
N ALA A 92 3.20 14.98 11.14
CA ALA A 92 2.76 15.53 9.85
C ALA A 92 1.53 16.42 9.98
N VAL A 93 1.35 17.31 8.99
CA VAL A 93 0.12 18.08 8.81
C VAL A 93 -0.58 17.65 7.53
N LEU A 94 -1.82 17.17 7.65
CA LEU A 94 -2.71 16.85 6.55
C LEU A 94 -3.82 17.88 6.44
N VAL A 95 -3.95 18.57 5.31
CA VAL A 95 -5.07 19.50 5.07
C VAL A 95 -6.01 18.93 4.04
N THR A 96 -7.24 18.63 4.46
CA THR A 96 -8.27 18.10 3.56
C THR A 96 -9.69 18.44 4.07
N PRO A 97 -10.53 19.03 3.21
CA PRO A 97 -10.15 19.61 1.91
C PRO A 97 -9.25 20.83 2.07
N ALA A 98 -8.30 21.04 1.15
CA ALA A 98 -7.53 22.26 1.06
C ALA A 98 -8.19 23.20 0.05
N THR A 99 -8.81 24.29 0.54
CA THR A 99 -9.39 25.32 -0.35
C THR A 99 -8.29 26.16 -1.00
N ARG A 100 -8.55 26.66 -2.21
CA ARG A 100 -7.66 27.58 -2.91
C ARG A 100 -7.24 28.76 -2.01
N ASN A 101 -8.18 29.31 -1.25
CA ASN A 101 -7.90 30.43 -0.33
C ASN A 101 -6.86 30.05 0.73
N LEU A 102 -6.96 28.84 1.33
CA LEU A 102 -5.95 28.38 2.28
C LEU A 102 -4.58 28.20 1.62
N ILE A 103 -4.53 27.60 0.43
CA ILE A 103 -3.29 27.40 -0.32
C ILE A 103 -2.61 28.74 -0.61
N ALA A 104 -3.38 29.71 -1.13
CA ALA A 104 -2.87 31.05 -1.38
C ALA A 104 -2.36 31.74 -0.10
N SER A 105 -3.13 31.67 0.98
CA SER A 105 -2.73 32.24 2.27
C SER A 105 -1.44 31.61 2.81
N TYR A 106 -1.31 30.28 2.69
CA TYR A 106 -0.10 29.56 3.11
C TYR A 106 1.13 30.00 2.29
N ILE A 107 1.00 30.08 0.96
CA ILE A 107 2.11 30.48 0.07
C ILE A 107 2.56 31.89 0.34
N HIS A 108 1.61 32.81 0.59
CA HIS A 108 1.91 34.21 0.91
C HIS A 108 2.24 34.48 2.37
N GLY A 109 2.32 33.45 3.22
CA GLY A 109 2.72 33.57 4.62
C GLY A 109 1.69 34.28 5.52
N LEU A 110 0.40 34.26 5.14
CA LEU A 110 -0.66 34.85 5.97
C LEU A 110 -0.95 33.95 7.18
N MET A 111 -1.26 34.56 8.33
CA MET A 111 -1.50 33.84 9.59
C MET A 111 -2.90 34.15 10.17
N ASN A 112 -3.92 34.11 9.33
CA ASN A 112 -5.30 34.46 9.66
C ASN A 112 -6.06 33.37 10.45
N GLY A 113 -5.40 32.59 11.30
CA GLY A 113 -6.01 31.60 12.13
C GLY A 113 -5.06 30.46 12.54
N PRO A 114 -5.48 29.61 13.50
CA PRO A 114 -4.64 28.57 14.07
C PRO A 114 -4.05 27.62 13.03
N LEU A 115 -4.81 27.25 11.99
CA LEU A 115 -4.37 26.33 10.95
C LEU A 115 -3.18 26.88 10.14
N LEU A 116 -3.24 28.16 9.74
CA LEU A 116 -2.14 28.79 9.00
C LEU A 116 -0.89 28.96 9.85
N MET A 117 -1.06 29.27 11.14
CA MET A 117 0.03 29.30 12.08
C MET A 117 0.68 27.92 12.23
N ALA A 118 -0.11 26.87 12.43
CA ALA A 118 0.39 25.49 12.54
C ALA A 118 1.13 25.06 11.27
N LEU A 119 0.61 25.38 10.08
CA LEU A 119 1.25 25.11 8.80
C LEU A 119 2.60 25.86 8.65
N SER A 120 2.64 27.11 9.06
CA SER A 120 3.87 27.91 9.02
C SER A 120 4.93 27.35 9.98
N ALA A 121 4.52 26.97 11.19
CA ALA A 121 5.40 26.33 12.17
C ALA A 121 5.90 24.96 11.69
N ALA A 122 5.03 24.14 11.10
CA ALA A 122 5.39 22.86 10.52
C ALA A 122 6.43 23.01 9.41
N ARG A 123 6.23 23.98 8.49
CA ARG A 123 7.21 24.28 7.44
C ARG A 123 8.56 24.70 8.01
N GLY A 124 8.57 25.55 9.02
CA GLY A 124 9.80 26.00 9.67
C GLY A 124 10.60 24.88 10.34
N ARG A 125 9.94 23.80 10.75
CA ARG A 125 10.56 22.60 11.35
C ARG A 125 10.90 21.50 10.35
N GLY A 126 10.54 21.66 9.08
CA GLY A 126 10.65 20.58 8.09
C GLY A 126 9.68 19.41 8.31
N CYS A 127 8.60 19.63 9.09
CA CYS A 127 7.56 18.64 9.28
C CYS A 127 6.82 18.38 7.96
N PRO A 128 6.56 17.12 7.57
CA PRO A 128 5.84 16.80 6.36
C PRO A 128 4.46 17.46 6.30
N ILE A 129 4.15 18.11 5.18
CA ILE A 129 2.84 18.71 4.93
C ILE A 129 2.23 18.06 3.68
N MET A 130 0.99 17.61 3.79
CA MET A 130 0.20 17.15 2.66
C MET A 130 -1.08 17.96 2.53
N MET A 131 -1.39 18.42 1.32
CA MET A 131 -2.61 19.16 1.01
C MET A 131 -3.42 18.39 -0.04
N VAL A 132 -4.73 18.26 0.20
CA VAL A 132 -5.68 17.61 -0.69
C VAL A 132 -6.67 18.66 -1.19
N PRO A 133 -6.41 19.29 -2.36
CA PRO A 133 -7.33 20.28 -2.91
C PRO A 133 -8.62 19.62 -3.41
N SER A 134 -9.77 20.29 -3.19
CA SER A 134 -11.08 19.88 -3.69
C SER A 134 -11.82 21.10 -4.19
N MET A 135 -12.12 21.16 -5.50
CA MET A 135 -12.76 22.31 -6.12
C MET A 135 -13.33 21.97 -7.50
N HIS A 136 -14.19 22.87 -8.02
CA HIS A 136 -14.66 22.81 -9.40
C HIS A 136 -13.51 22.93 -10.40
N ASN A 137 -13.67 22.31 -11.57
CA ASN A 137 -12.64 22.33 -12.61
C ASN A 137 -12.27 23.73 -13.07
N ASP A 138 -13.22 24.65 -13.14
CA ASP A 138 -12.96 26.05 -13.51
C ASP A 138 -11.96 26.71 -12.56
N LEU A 139 -12.06 26.40 -11.25
CA LEU A 139 -11.09 26.88 -10.27
C LEU A 139 -9.78 26.10 -10.31
N ALA A 140 -9.83 24.81 -10.58
CA ALA A 140 -8.63 23.96 -10.65
C ALA A 140 -7.79 24.30 -11.88
N LYS A 141 -8.41 24.65 -13.01
CA LYS A 141 -7.77 25.04 -14.28
C LYS A 141 -7.43 26.54 -14.38
N ASP A 142 -7.77 27.33 -13.36
CA ASP A 142 -7.34 28.72 -13.29
C ASP A 142 -5.81 28.78 -13.16
N PRO A 143 -5.09 29.49 -14.05
CA PRO A 143 -3.64 29.60 -14.00
C PRO A 143 -3.08 29.98 -12.65
N VAL A 144 -3.79 30.81 -11.86
CA VAL A 144 -3.40 31.17 -10.50
C VAL A 144 -3.43 29.95 -9.58
N THR A 145 -4.40 29.06 -9.73
CA THR A 145 -4.46 27.81 -8.92
C THR A 145 -3.32 26.88 -9.29
N GLU A 146 -3.04 26.71 -10.57
CA GLU A 146 -1.92 25.89 -11.05
C GLU A 146 -0.59 26.39 -10.52
N ASP A 147 -0.36 27.71 -10.55
CA ASP A 147 0.85 28.32 -10.03
C ASP A 147 0.99 28.16 -8.51
N LEU A 148 -0.09 28.36 -7.74
CA LEU A 148 -0.11 28.14 -6.30
C LEU A 148 0.22 26.67 -5.94
N VAL A 149 -0.33 25.70 -6.65
CA VAL A 149 -0.04 24.28 -6.46
C VAL A 149 1.42 23.96 -6.79
N LEU A 150 1.95 24.54 -7.88
CA LEU A 150 3.35 24.39 -8.24
C LEU A 150 4.27 24.98 -7.16
N GLN A 151 3.93 26.13 -6.59
CA GLN A 151 4.69 26.76 -5.49
C GLN A 151 4.62 25.88 -4.22
N CYS A 152 3.47 25.26 -3.90
CA CYS A 152 3.38 24.27 -2.83
C CYS A 152 4.36 23.12 -3.03
N ALA A 153 4.36 22.51 -4.22
CA ALA A 153 5.26 21.41 -4.55
C ALA A 153 6.74 21.82 -4.44
N LYS A 154 7.12 22.99 -4.94
CA LYS A 154 8.47 23.55 -4.82
C LYS A 154 8.89 23.82 -3.36
N SER A 155 7.93 24.08 -2.47
CA SER A 155 8.19 24.27 -1.04
C SER A 155 8.19 22.98 -0.22
N GLY A 156 8.13 21.80 -0.90
CA GLY A 156 8.17 20.49 -0.25
C GLY A 156 6.80 19.98 0.23
N VAL A 157 5.71 20.69 -0.07
CA VAL A 157 4.35 20.23 0.27
C VAL A 157 3.91 19.15 -0.73
N LYS A 158 3.48 18.01 -0.21
CA LYS A 158 2.85 16.99 -1.04
C LYS A 158 1.42 17.43 -1.39
N VAL A 159 1.15 17.67 -2.66
CA VAL A 159 -0.22 17.93 -3.14
C VAL A 159 -0.78 16.64 -3.72
N LEU A 160 -1.92 16.18 -3.19
CA LEU A 160 -2.61 14.98 -3.66
C LEU A 160 -3.96 15.38 -4.26
N TRP A 161 -4.12 15.15 -5.56
CA TRP A 161 -5.37 15.39 -6.27
C TRP A 161 -6.18 14.10 -6.39
N GLY A 162 -7.48 14.19 -6.18
CA GLY A 162 -8.39 13.13 -6.56
C GLY A 162 -8.75 13.15 -8.05
N ASN A 163 -9.51 12.15 -8.46
CA ASN A 163 -9.97 12.02 -9.84
C ASN A 163 -10.93 13.15 -10.22
N GLU A 164 -10.94 13.45 -11.52
CA GLU A 164 -11.93 14.36 -12.08
C GLU A 164 -13.24 13.60 -12.35
N GLU A 165 -14.31 14.00 -11.69
CA GLU A 165 -15.65 13.44 -11.84
C GLU A 165 -16.69 14.55 -11.83
N GLU A 166 -17.67 14.48 -12.72
CA GLU A 166 -18.80 15.44 -12.80
C GLU A 166 -18.34 16.91 -12.86
N GLY A 167 -17.26 17.20 -13.57
CA GLY A 167 -16.72 18.56 -13.69
C GLY A 167 -16.08 19.11 -12.41
N LYS A 168 -15.68 18.24 -11.48
CA LYS A 168 -15.04 18.59 -10.21
C LYS A 168 -13.84 17.69 -9.96
N ARG A 169 -12.82 18.23 -9.30
CA ARG A 169 -11.78 17.44 -8.66
C ARG A 169 -12.25 17.05 -7.27
N LYS A 170 -12.66 15.78 -7.12
CA LYS A 170 -13.08 15.22 -5.84
C LYS A 170 -11.88 14.93 -4.93
N ASN A 171 -12.13 14.71 -3.63
CA ASN A 171 -11.09 14.15 -2.77
C ASN A 171 -10.74 12.74 -3.22
N PRO A 172 -9.46 12.32 -3.12
CA PRO A 172 -9.08 10.92 -3.20
C PRO A 172 -9.81 10.09 -2.15
N GLY A 173 -9.85 8.77 -2.31
CA GLY A 173 -10.34 7.86 -1.28
C GLY A 173 -9.60 8.04 0.05
N HIS A 174 -10.28 7.75 1.16
CA HIS A 174 -9.66 7.88 2.49
C HIS A 174 -8.45 6.96 2.65
N GLU A 175 -8.52 5.74 2.12
CA GLU A 175 -7.43 4.76 2.13
C GLU A 175 -6.22 5.27 1.33
N GLU A 176 -6.44 5.86 0.15
CA GLU A 176 -5.40 6.48 -0.67
C GLU A 176 -4.75 7.66 0.06
N THR A 177 -5.56 8.54 0.65
CA THR A 177 -5.07 9.70 1.40
C THR A 177 -4.19 9.26 2.57
N VAL A 178 -4.62 8.25 3.34
CA VAL A 178 -3.86 7.73 4.47
C VAL A 178 -2.62 6.96 4.00
N ALA A 179 -2.69 6.22 2.90
CA ALA A 179 -1.54 5.50 2.35
C ALA A 179 -0.42 6.46 1.94
N VAL A 180 -0.77 7.50 1.18
CA VAL A 180 0.21 8.51 0.71
C VAL A 180 0.78 9.31 1.88
N LEU A 181 -0.04 9.66 2.88
CA LEU A 181 0.43 10.31 4.09
C LEU A 181 1.37 9.41 4.89
N SER A 182 1.03 8.14 5.07
CA SER A 182 1.87 7.17 5.78
C SER A 182 3.23 7.03 5.10
N ASN A 183 3.26 6.89 3.77
CA ASN A 183 4.50 6.84 3.01
C ASN A 183 5.33 8.11 3.19
N LEU A 184 4.70 9.28 3.16
CA LEU A 184 5.38 10.57 3.34
C LEU A 184 6.03 10.69 4.72
N ILE A 185 5.35 10.25 5.79
CA ILE A 185 5.85 10.29 7.17
C ILE A 185 7.00 9.30 7.38
N ASN A 186 6.86 8.09 6.84
CA ASN A 186 7.77 6.98 7.08
C ASN A 186 8.86 6.85 6.02
N LYS A 187 8.95 7.79 5.07
CA LYS A 187 9.80 7.68 3.90
C LYS A 187 11.23 7.27 4.26
N ASN A 188 11.68 6.22 3.60
CA ASN A 188 13.04 5.71 3.68
C ASN A 188 13.54 5.35 2.27
N SER A 189 14.81 4.99 2.15
CA SER A 189 15.47 4.73 0.86
C SER A 189 15.44 3.26 0.42
N THR A 190 14.65 2.40 1.07
CA THR A 190 14.62 0.97 0.75
C THR A 190 13.82 0.73 -0.52
N SER A 191 14.49 0.23 -1.55
CA SER A 191 13.88 -0.21 -2.80
C SER A 191 13.41 -1.67 -2.69
N VAL A 192 12.17 -1.92 -3.10
CA VAL A 192 11.52 -3.22 -2.99
C VAL A 192 10.87 -3.62 -4.30
N VAL A 193 11.11 -4.84 -4.75
CA VAL A 193 10.36 -5.47 -5.85
C VAL A 193 9.44 -6.55 -5.28
N VAL A 194 8.15 -6.46 -5.62
CA VAL A 194 7.14 -7.47 -5.25
C VAL A 194 6.60 -8.13 -6.51
N THR A 195 6.89 -9.42 -6.70
CA THR A 195 6.24 -10.20 -7.75
C THR A 195 4.90 -10.73 -7.27
N LEU A 196 3.86 -10.70 -8.12
CA LEU A 196 2.52 -11.09 -7.70
C LEU A 196 1.62 -11.57 -8.86
N GLY A 197 0.48 -12.16 -8.51
CA GLY A 197 -0.47 -12.66 -9.50
C GLY A 197 -0.04 -14.01 -10.10
N ALA A 198 -0.75 -14.45 -11.13
CA ALA A 198 -0.49 -15.71 -11.83
C ALA A 198 0.24 -15.47 -13.14
N THR A 199 1.17 -16.34 -13.51
CA THR A 199 1.62 -16.39 -14.90
C THR A 199 0.74 -17.34 -15.71
N ARG A 200 0.74 -17.15 -17.04
CA ARG A 200 0.01 -17.96 -17.99
C ARG A 200 0.90 -18.30 -19.19
N SER A 201 0.64 -19.45 -19.81
CA SER A 201 1.27 -19.89 -21.05
C SER A 201 0.19 -20.17 -22.10
N ALA A 202 0.30 -19.54 -23.26
CA ALA A 202 -0.71 -19.64 -24.32
C ALA A 202 -0.66 -21.02 -24.99
N ILE A 203 -1.83 -21.62 -25.20
CA ILE A 203 -2.01 -22.82 -26.04
C ILE A 203 -2.17 -22.37 -27.50
N ASP A 204 -3.05 -21.41 -27.69
CA ASP A 204 -3.32 -20.75 -28.98
C ASP A 204 -3.62 -19.25 -28.72
N ASP A 205 -4.06 -18.48 -29.71
CA ASP A 205 -4.36 -17.07 -29.56
C ASP A 205 -5.54 -16.78 -28.59
N VAL A 206 -6.28 -17.79 -28.18
CA VAL A 206 -7.49 -17.66 -27.36
C VAL A 206 -7.40 -18.37 -26.02
N ARG A 207 -6.67 -19.50 -25.93
CA ARG A 207 -6.63 -20.39 -24.77
C ARG A 207 -5.25 -20.37 -24.12
N TYR A 208 -5.23 -20.58 -22.80
CA TYR A 208 -3.99 -20.63 -22.03
C TYR A 208 -4.10 -21.57 -20.81
N VAL A 209 -2.97 -22.04 -20.35
CA VAL A 209 -2.79 -22.65 -19.03
C VAL A 209 -2.35 -21.56 -18.06
N GLN A 210 -2.91 -21.51 -16.86
CA GLN A 210 -2.64 -20.50 -15.86
C GLN A 210 -2.76 -21.06 -14.45
N ASN A 211 -1.93 -20.56 -13.52
CA ASN A 211 -2.08 -20.82 -12.10
C ASN A 211 -3.27 -20.03 -11.50
N THR A 212 -3.88 -20.58 -10.44
CA THR A 212 -4.93 -19.89 -9.70
C THR A 212 -4.29 -18.94 -8.67
N SER A 213 -4.14 -17.68 -9.01
CA SER A 213 -3.72 -16.63 -8.08
C SER A 213 -4.48 -15.33 -8.37
N SER A 214 -5.03 -14.72 -7.34
CA SER A 214 -5.73 -13.44 -7.47
C SER A 214 -4.80 -12.22 -7.45
N GLY A 215 -3.56 -12.39 -6.99
CA GLY A 215 -2.64 -11.28 -6.74
C GLY A 215 -2.89 -10.51 -5.42
N LYS A 216 -3.96 -10.84 -4.68
CA LYS A 216 -4.36 -10.12 -3.45
C LYS A 216 -3.22 -10.04 -2.43
N THR A 217 -2.57 -11.15 -2.12
CA THR A 217 -1.47 -11.20 -1.13
C THR A 217 -0.31 -10.30 -1.52
N GLY A 218 0.09 -10.30 -2.80
CA GLY A 218 1.19 -9.47 -3.28
C GLY A 218 0.87 -7.98 -3.20
N TYR A 219 -0.34 -7.55 -3.60
CA TYR A 219 -0.75 -6.15 -3.44
C TYR A 219 -0.90 -5.72 -1.98
N LEU A 220 -1.36 -6.62 -1.10
CA LEU A 220 -1.43 -6.35 0.33
C LEU A 220 -0.03 -6.08 0.92
N ILE A 221 0.95 -6.89 0.57
CA ILE A 221 2.34 -6.72 0.99
C ILE A 221 2.92 -5.43 0.41
N ALA A 222 2.70 -5.19 -0.88
CA ALA A 222 3.15 -3.97 -1.55
C ALA A 222 2.57 -2.71 -0.92
N ASP A 223 1.27 -2.71 -0.58
CA ASP A 223 0.61 -1.60 0.12
C ASP A 223 1.19 -1.39 1.53
N ASP A 224 1.39 -2.46 2.30
CA ASP A 224 1.96 -2.36 3.64
C ASP A 224 3.39 -1.79 3.60
N LEU A 225 4.25 -2.28 2.72
CA LEU A 225 5.62 -1.80 2.56
C LEU A 225 5.66 -0.34 2.07
N PHE A 226 4.78 0.02 1.13
CA PHE A 226 4.62 1.41 0.68
C PHE A 226 4.23 2.33 1.84
N ARG A 227 3.21 1.97 2.65
CA ARG A 227 2.79 2.73 3.83
C ARG A 227 3.89 2.88 4.89
N HIS A 228 4.85 1.94 4.93
CA HIS A 228 6.03 2.03 5.78
C HIS A 228 7.23 2.73 5.11
N GLY A 229 6.95 3.48 4.03
CA GLY A 229 7.88 4.45 3.44
C GLY A 229 8.88 3.88 2.43
N MET A 230 8.74 2.62 2.04
CA MET A 230 9.62 1.98 1.07
C MET A 230 9.23 2.36 -0.37
N ASP A 231 10.21 2.31 -1.27
CA ASP A 231 9.99 2.51 -2.70
C ASP A 231 9.64 1.18 -3.36
N VAL A 232 8.36 0.99 -3.66
CA VAL A 232 7.82 -0.30 -4.07
C VAL A 232 7.54 -0.35 -5.57
N THR A 233 8.13 -1.33 -6.24
CA THR A 233 7.82 -1.72 -7.62
C THR A 233 7.11 -3.07 -7.62
N CYS A 234 5.91 -3.13 -8.20
CA CYS A 234 5.21 -4.38 -8.44
C CYS A 234 5.57 -4.93 -9.82
N VAL A 235 5.78 -6.25 -9.92
CA VAL A 235 5.84 -6.97 -11.20
C VAL A 235 4.72 -8.00 -11.18
N SER A 236 3.65 -7.72 -11.94
CA SER A 236 2.41 -8.49 -11.84
C SER A 236 2.15 -9.37 -13.07
N GLY A 237 1.73 -10.60 -12.80
CA GLY A 237 1.09 -11.45 -13.79
C GLY A 237 -0.39 -11.10 -13.97
N VAL A 238 -1.22 -12.09 -14.16
CA VAL A 238 -2.69 -11.95 -14.19
C VAL A 238 -3.20 -11.81 -12.76
N THR A 239 -4.02 -10.80 -12.54
CA THR A 239 -4.67 -10.55 -11.24
C THR A 239 -6.17 -10.43 -11.41
N SER A 240 -6.95 -10.89 -10.42
CA SER A 240 -8.41 -10.71 -10.36
C SER A 240 -8.82 -9.58 -9.41
N VAL A 241 -7.86 -8.99 -8.69
CA VAL A 241 -8.05 -7.81 -7.86
C VAL A 241 -7.37 -6.60 -8.51
N SER A 242 -7.93 -5.42 -8.29
CA SER A 242 -7.36 -4.17 -8.80
C SER A 242 -6.12 -3.77 -7.98
N LYS A 243 -5.14 -3.20 -8.68
CA LYS A 243 -4.01 -2.54 -8.02
C LYS A 243 -4.50 -1.35 -7.19
N PRO A 244 -4.04 -1.16 -5.94
CA PRO A 244 -4.24 0.09 -5.21
C PRO A 244 -3.72 1.31 -6.00
N ASN A 245 -4.54 2.36 -6.13
CA ASN A 245 -4.23 3.52 -6.98
C ASN A 245 -2.94 4.26 -6.55
N TRP A 246 -2.61 4.22 -5.28
CA TRP A 246 -1.44 4.90 -4.71
C TRP A 246 -0.11 4.16 -4.92
N LEU A 247 -0.13 2.87 -5.29
CA LEU A 247 1.09 2.16 -5.64
C LEU A 247 1.66 2.71 -6.95
N PRO A 248 2.93 3.18 -6.94
CA PRO A 248 3.45 4.00 -8.04
C PRO A 248 3.66 3.22 -9.33
N LEU A 249 4.24 2.03 -9.27
CA LEU A 249 4.64 1.26 -10.44
C LEU A 249 4.11 -0.17 -10.36
N ASP A 250 3.55 -0.64 -11.48
CA ASP A 250 3.14 -2.03 -11.68
C ASP A 250 3.46 -2.43 -13.13
N ILE A 251 4.49 -3.26 -13.29
CA ILE A 251 4.93 -3.78 -14.59
C ILE A 251 4.16 -5.08 -14.84
N ARG A 252 3.28 -5.07 -15.83
CA ARG A 252 2.42 -6.23 -16.14
C ARG A 252 3.10 -7.21 -17.08
N CYS A 253 3.40 -8.41 -16.57
CA CYS A 253 4.08 -9.48 -17.28
C CYS A 253 3.37 -10.81 -17.02
N PRO A 254 2.28 -11.12 -17.75
CA PRO A 254 1.54 -12.35 -17.54
C PRO A 254 2.27 -13.61 -18.03
N GLU A 255 3.21 -13.50 -18.98
CA GLU A 255 4.00 -14.64 -19.47
C GLU A 255 5.25 -14.85 -18.58
N PRO A 256 5.59 -16.12 -18.22
CA PRO A 256 6.73 -16.41 -17.35
C PRO A 256 8.06 -15.81 -17.86
N ASP A 257 8.37 -16.00 -19.13
CA ASP A 257 9.65 -15.54 -19.71
C ASP A 257 9.76 -14.01 -19.73
N LYS A 258 8.66 -13.32 -20.04
CA LYS A 258 8.63 -11.84 -19.98
C LYS A 258 8.79 -11.34 -18.55
N MET A 259 8.12 -11.98 -17.59
CA MET A 259 8.28 -11.64 -16.17
C MET A 259 9.74 -11.83 -15.74
N LEU A 260 10.36 -12.96 -16.09
CA LEU A 260 11.76 -13.21 -15.78
C LEU A 260 12.69 -12.17 -16.43
N GLY A 261 12.42 -11.79 -17.67
CA GLY A 261 13.17 -10.74 -18.39
C GLY A 261 13.15 -9.41 -17.64
N GLU A 262 11.97 -8.96 -17.22
CA GLU A 262 11.81 -7.71 -16.45
C GLU A 262 12.49 -7.81 -15.07
N LEU A 263 12.37 -8.93 -14.38
CA LEU A 263 13.04 -9.13 -13.10
C LEU A 263 14.57 -9.13 -13.24
N LYS A 264 15.13 -9.72 -14.31
CA LYS A 264 16.55 -9.65 -14.63
C LYS A 264 17.00 -8.22 -14.99
N ALA A 265 16.13 -7.42 -15.61
CA ALA A 265 16.40 -6.01 -15.87
C ALA A 265 16.45 -5.19 -14.58
N LEU A 266 15.45 -5.35 -13.70
CA LEU A 266 15.40 -4.69 -12.38
C LEU A 266 16.55 -5.12 -11.47
N ALA A 267 17.07 -6.35 -11.60
CA ALA A 267 18.19 -6.82 -10.80
C ALA A 267 19.55 -6.15 -11.14
N LYS A 268 19.60 -5.29 -12.18
CA LYS A 268 20.76 -4.43 -12.48
C LYS A 268 20.75 -3.17 -11.63
N ASP A 269 19.60 -2.80 -11.07
CA ASP A 269 19.46 -1.69 -10.15
C ASP A 269 19.77 -2.17 -8.72
N ASP A 270 20.06 -1.25 -7.81
CA ASP A 270 20.36 -1.57 -6.41
C ASP A 270 19.05 -1.84 -5.61
N ILE A 271 18.40 -2.95 -5.94
CA ILE A 271 17.18 -3.39 -5.26
C ILE A 271 17.54 -4.15 -3.99
N GLN A 272 17.16 -3.61 -2.85
CA GLN A 272 17.54 -4.13 -1.54
C GLN A 272 16.63 -5.27 -1.06
N VAL A 273 15.37 -5.32 -1.53
CA VAL A 273 14.39 -6.31 -1.07
C VAL A 273 13.62 -6.91 -2.24
N TRP A 274 13.47 -8.24 -2.23
CA TRP A 274 12.72 -8.99 -3.23
C TRP A 274 11.66 -9.88 -2.55
N ILE A 275 10.39 -9.65 -2.88
CA ILE A 275 9.27 -10.47 -2.39
C ILE A 275 8.74 -11.30 -3.56
N HIS A 276 8.97 -12.61 -3.51
CA HIS A 276 8.60 -13.54 -4.57
C HIS A 276 7.25 -14.19 -4.26
N SER A 277 6.14 -13.46 -4.49
CA SER A 277 4.77 -13.94 -4.22
C SER A 277 3.96 -14.28 -5.47
N ALA A 278 4.53 -14.14 -6.66
CA ALA A 278 3.88 -14.57 -7.90
C ALA A 278 3.74 -16.09 -7.97
N ALA A 279 2.60 -16.56 -8.48
CA ALA A 279 2.38 -17.95 -8.83
C ALA A 279 2.89 -18.20 -10.25
N VAL A 280 4.18 -18.48 -10.38
CA VAL A 280 4.84 -18.75 -11.65
C VAL A 280 4.57 -20.20 -12.07
N LEU A 281 4.30 -20.43 -13.37
CA LEU A 281 4.14 -21.77 -13.92
C LEU A 281 5.48 -22.52 -13.91
N ASP A 282 5.51 -23.69 -13.26
CA ASP A 282 6.63 -24.62 -13.31
C ASP A 282 6.67 -25.39 -14.65
N TYR A 283 5.52 -25.48 -15.33
CA TYR A 283 5.37 -26.10 -16.65
C TYR A 283 4.68 -25.13 -17.60
N VAL A 284 5.25 -24.94 -18.79
CA VAL A 284 4.74 -24.06 -19.85
C VAL A 284 4.37 -24.86 -21.09
N ILE A 285 3.54 -24.30 -21.95
CA ILE A 285 3.22 -24.93 -23.25
C ILE A 285 4.51 -25.08 -24.05
N HIS A 286 4.76 -26.31 -24.56
CA HIS A 286 5.97 -26.62 -25.32
C HIS A 286 6.04 -25.82 -26.62
N GLU A 287 4.93 -25.81 -27.37
CA GLU A 287 4.81 -25.09 -28.63
C GLU A 287 3.42 -24.46 -28.74
N GLN A 288 3.38 -23.16 -28.91
CA GLN A 288 2.13 -22.41 -29.10
C GLN A 288 1.65 -22.58 -30.53
N VAL A 289 0.36 -22.86 -30.70
CA VAL A 289 -0.27 -22.94 -32.04
C VAL A 289 -0.66 -21.53 -32.49
N GLU A 290 -0.21 -21.13 -33.68
CA GLU A 290 -0.66 -19.88 -34.30
C GLU A 290 -2.14 -19.94 -34.68
N GLY A 291 -2.87 -18.85 -34.45
CA GLY A 291 -4.30 -18.74 -34.69
C GLY A 291 -5.12 -19.43 -33.62
N LYS A 292 -6.36 -19.74 -33.95
CA LYS A 292 -7.31 -20.43 -33.05
C LYS A 292 -7.48 -21.87 -33.49
N ILE A 293 -7.22 -22.82 -32.60
CA ILE A 293 -7.51 -24.23 -32.83
C ILE A 293 -9.01 -24.42 -33.07
N ALA A 294 -9.38 -25.02 -34.22
CA ALA A 294 -10.77 -25.25 -34.60
C ALA A 294 -11.48 -26.19 -33.61
N SER A 295 -12.80 -26.00 -33.43
CA SER A 295 -13.63 -26.84 -32.60
C SER A 295 -13.99 -28.13 -33.35
N LEU A 296 -14.45 -29.16 -32.62
CA LEU A 296 -14.96 -30.44 -33.17
C LEU A 296 -13.89 -31.28 -33.89
N GLN A 297 -12.64 -31.20 -33.48
CA GLN A 297 -11.53 -32.02 -34.03
C GLN A 297 -11.14 -33.19 -33.12
N GLY A 298 -12.00 -33.56 -32.16
CA GLY A 298 -11.72 -34.62 -31.19
C GLY A 298 -10.97 -34.09 -29.96
N ASP A 299 -10.25 -34.96 -29.28
CA ASP A 299 -9.48 -34.63 -28.07
C ASP A 299 -8.24 -33.77 -28.43
N LEU A 300 -7.90 -32.81 -27.56
CA LEU A 300 -6.73 -31.99 -27.69
C LEU A 300 -5.66 -32.44 -26.69
N GLU A 301 -4.56 -32.96 -27.19
CA GLU A 301 -3.38 -33.26 -26.37
C GLU A 301 -2.48 -32.04 -26.29
N ILE A 302 -2.06 -31.71 -25.06
CA ILE A 302 -1.20 -30.56 -24.80
C ILE A 302 0.10 -31.05 -24.18
N GLN A 303 1.22 -30.77 -24.85
CA GLN A 303 2.53 -31.04 -24.31
C GLN A 303 3.04 -29.85 -23.49
N LEU A 304 3.50 -30.15 -22.28
CA LEU A 304 4.11 -29.16 -21.37
C LEU A 304 5.62 -29.45 -21.22
N SER A 305 6.40 -28.39 -21.17
CA SER A 305 7.83 -28.43 -20.86
C SER A 305 8.12 -27.75 -19.54
N GLU A 306 9.19 -28.13 -18.86
CA GLU A 306 9.64 -27.46 -17.64
C GLU A 306 10.02 -26.00 -17.94
N GLY A 307 9.44 -25.05 -17.17
CA GLY A 307 9.71 -23.63 -17.25
C GLY A 307 10.88 -23.20 -16.37
N ALA A 308 11.43 -22.04 -16.64
CA ALA A 308 12.49 -21.45 -15.83
C ALA A 308 12.00 -21.10 -14.42
N LYS A 309 12.74 -21.52 -13.40
CA LYS A 309 12.41 -21.25 -12.01
C LYS A 309 12.97 -19.89 -11.60
N HIS A 310 12.13 -18.85 -11.64
CA HIS A 310 12.53 -17.43 -11.43
C HIS A 310 13.37 -17.23 -10.18
N ILE A 311 13.00 -17.86 -9.06
CA ILE A 311 13.73 -17.74 -7.79
C ILE A 311 15.16 -18.29 -7.84
N LEU A 312 15.42 -19.30 -8.70
CA LEU A 312 16.75 -19.83 -8.93
C LEU A 312 17.54 -18.94 -9.89
N GLU A 313 16.92 -18.52 -10.99
CA GLU A 313 17.52 -17.64 -12.00
C GLU A 313 17.98 -16.28 -11.43
N LEU A 314 17.29 -15.81 -10.40
CA LEU A 314 17.60 -14.55 -9.72
C LEU A 314 18.57 -14.69 -8.54
N LYS A 315 18.98 -15.92 -8.18
CA LYS A 315 19.78 -16.17 -6.98
C LYS A 315 21.08 -15.35 -6.96
N ASP A 316 21.83 -15.43 -8.03
CA ASP A 316 23.14 -14.76 -8.12
C ASP A 316 23.01 -13.27 -8.48
N LEU A 317 21.95 -12.90 -9.21
CA LEU A 317 21.69 -11.51 -9.60
C LEU A 317 21.23 -10.64 -8.41
N CYS A 318 20.55 -11.24 -7.44
CA CYS A 318 20.04 -10.55 -6.24
C CYS A 318 20.90 -10.85 -5.00
N LYS A 319 22.18 -11.19 -5.19
CA LYS A 319 23.09 -11.51 -4.08
C LYS A 319 23.29 -10.30 -3.16
N GLY A 320 23.07 -10.51 -1.87
CA GLY A 320 23.17 -9.44 -0.86
C GLY A 320 21.85 -8.75 -0.56
N ALA A 321 20.82 -8.92 -1.39
CA ALA A 321 19.48 -8.41 -1.11
C ALA A 321 18.72 -9.33 -0.14
N THR A 322 17.79 -8.76 0.63
CA THR A 322 16.82 -9.54 1.42
C THR A 322 15.79 -10.15 0.48
N ARG A 323 15.70 -11.47 0.45
CA ARG A 323 14.82 -12.21 -0.44
C ARG A 323 13.82 -13.04 0.34
N ILE A 324 12.53 -12.78 0.16
CA ILE A 324 11.44 -13.50 0.84
C ILE A 324 10.63 -14.27 -0.20
N GLY A 325 10.58 -15.60 -0.04
CA GLY A 325 9.84 -16.49 -0.90
C GLY A 325 8.46 -16.88 -0.34
N PHE A 326 7.64 -17.46 -1.19
CA PHE A 326 6.39 -18.11 -0.80
C PHE A 326 6.42 -19.59 -1.18
N LYS A 327 5.91 -20.44 -0.28
CA LYS A 327 5.78 -21.87 -0.49
C LYS A 327 4.35 -22.31 -0.18
N LEU A 328 3.59 -22.57 -1.24
CA LEU A 328 2.24 -23.12 -1.15
C LEU A 328 2.27 -24.61 -1.40
N GLU A 329 1.66 -25.39 -0.52
CA GLU A 329 1.54 -26.84 -0.65
C GLU A 329 0.10 -27.29 -0.39
N SER A 330 -0.22 -28.52 -0.76
CA SER A 330 -1.52 -29.14 -0.55
C SER A 330 -1.37 -30.55 0.03
N GLY A 331 -2.26 -30.91 0.96
CA GLY A 331 -2.36 -32.26 1.50
C GLY A 331 -1.17 -32.72 2.36
N ILE A 332 -0.35 -31.80 2.87
CA ILE A 332 0.83 -32.16 3.67
C ILE A 332 0.72 -31.69 5.12
N LYS A 333 1.47 -32.32 6.02
CA LYS A 333 1.58 -31.90 7.42
C LYS A 333 2.45 -30.64 7.55
N GLN A 334 2.23 -29.87 8.60
CA GLN A 334 3.03 -28.67 8.89
C GLN A 334 4.53 -28.95 8.92
N LYS A 335 4.97 -30.05 9.55
CA LYS A 335 6.39 -30.44 9.61
C LYS A 335 7.01 -30.59 8.22
N ASP A 336 6.30 -31.22 7.30
CA ASP A 336 6.78 -31.46 5.95
C ASP A 336 6.79 -30.15 5.14
N LEU A 337 5.81 -29.25 5.38
CA LEU A 337 5.75 -27.92 4.80
C LEU A 337 6.97 -27.09 5.23
N VAL A 338 7.30 -27.06 6.53
CA VAL A 338 8.46 -26.36 7.04
C VAL A 338 9.74 -26.91 6.43
N HIS A 339 9.88 -28.24 6.34
CA HIS A 339 11.06 -28.87 5.73
C HIS A 339 11.23 -28.47 4.25
N ARG A 340 10.13 -28.41 3.47
CA ARG A 340 10.15 -27.95 2.07
C ARG A 340 10.47 -26.44 1.96
N ALA A 341 10.05 -25.64 2.94
CA ALA A 341 10.38 -24.21 2.98
C ALA A 341 11.88 -24.00 3.24
N VAL A 342 12.48 -24.74 4.18
CA VAL A 342 13.94 -24.71 4.43
C VAL A 342 14.71 -25.12 3.17
N ALA A 343 14.32 -26.22 2.52
CA ALA A 343 14.95 -26.64 1.27
C ALA A 343 14.87 -25.56 0.17
N GLN A 344 13.76 -24.83 0.08
CA GLN A 344 13.64 -23.69 -0.84
C GLN A 344 14.59 -22.56 -0.47
N ILE A 345 14.72 -22.22 0.83
CA ILE A 345 15.65 -21.19 1.31
C ILE A 345 17.09 -21.52 0.88
N GLU A 346 17.54 -22.73 1.17
CA GLU A 346 18.90 -23.19 0.86
C GLU A 346 19.20 -23.18 -0.65
N THR A 347 18.28 -23.78 -1.44
CA THR A 347 18.48 -23.90 -2.88
C THR A 347 18.41 -22.58 -3.61
N SER A 348 17.46 -21.72 -3.24
CA SER A 348 17.17 -20.46 -3.94
C SER A 348 17.85 -19.22 -3.33
N GLY A 349 18.55 -19.36 -2.19
CA GLY A 349 19.22 -18.25 -1.51
C GLY A 349 18.21 -17.23 -0.96
N MET A 350 17.08 -17.70 -0.39
CA MET A 350 16.13 -16.83 0.30
C MET A 350 16.60 -16.50 1.71
N THR A 351 16.22 -15.35 2.22
CA THR A 351 16.41 -14.96 3.62
C THR A 351 15.36 -15.64 4.51
N ALA A 352 14.13 -15.71 4.01
CA ALA A 352 13.01 -16.38 4.68
C ALA A 352 11.96 -16.83 3.65
N THR A 353 11.06 -17.72 4.07
CA THR A 353 9.94 -18.18 3.26
C THR A 353 8.65 -18.15 4.06
N ILE A 354 7.59 -17.59 3.46
CA ILE A 354 6.21 -17.72 3.95
C ILE A 354 5.65 -19.03 3.42
N ALA A 355 5.43 -19.98 4.33
CA ALA A 355 4.92 -21.31 4.01
C ALA A 355 3.43 -21.39 4.35
N ASN A 356 2.60 -21.87 3.43
CA ASN A 356 1.15 -21.99 3.63
C ASN A 356 0.57 -23.20 2.89
N ARG A 357 -0.61 -23.63 3.34
CA ARG A 357 -1.35 -24.73 2.72
C ARG A 357 -2.60 -24.19 2.07
N ILE A 358 -2.94 -24.74 0.90
CA ILE A 358 -4.12 -24.30 0.16
C ILE A 358 -5.41 -24.55 0.93
N GLU A 359 -5.47 -25.63 1.70
CA GLU A 359 -6.62 -26.04 2.50
C GLU A 359 -6.89 -25.14 3.71
N ASP A 360 -5.92 -24.35 4.16
CA ASP A 360 -6.06 -23.42 5.28
C ASP A 360 -6.49 -22.02 4.82
N TYR A 361 -6.41 -21.76 3.51
CA TYR A 361 -6.66 -20.44 2.97
C TYR A 361 -8.12 -19.99 3.16
N GLY A 362 -8.31 -18.81 3.77
CA GLY A 362 -9.63 -18.22 3.98
C GLY A 362 -10.46 -18.86 5.09
N LYS A 363 -9.88 -19.72 5.92
CA LYS A 363 -10.54 -20.31 7.10
C LYS A 363 -10.19 -19.52 8.35
N GLU A 364 -11.21 -19.11 9.12
CA GLU A 364 -11.04 -18.30 10.34
C GLU A 364 -10.33 -19.06 11.49
N ASP A 365 -10.42 -20.39 11.51
CA ASP A 365 -9.83 -21.26 12.54
C ASP A 365 -8.43 -21.77 12.18
N LYS A 366 -7.85 -21.29 11.09
CA LYS A 366 -6.53 -21.72 10.59
C LYS A 366 -5.60 -20.53 10.43
N PRO A 367 -4.28 -20.72 10.70
CA PRO A 367 -3.31 -19.68 10.50
C PRO A 367 -3.19 -19.33 9.01
N ARG A 368 -2.85 -18.09 8.73
CA ARG A 368 -2.55 -17.62 7.38
C ARG A 368 -1.33 -18.32 6.78
N GLY A 369 -0.41 -18.79 7.63
CA GLY A 369 0.79 -19.51 7.27
C GLY A 369 1.87 -19.46 8.34
N TRP A 370 3.07 -19.75 7.96
CA TRP A 370 4.26 -19.74 8.84
C TRP A 370 5.40 -18.99 8.18
N LEU A 371 6.04 -18.07 8.88
CA LEU A 371 7.33 -17.55 8.49
C LEU A 371 8.39 -18.57 8.88
N VAL A 372 9.20 -19.03 7.94
CA VAL A 372 10.28 -20.02 8.15
C VAL A 372 11.62 -19.37 7.81
N ASP A 373 12.61 -19.56 8.69
CA ASP A 373 13.99 -19.14 8.45
C ASP A 373 14.90 -20.30 7.98
N SER A 374 16.16 -20.02 7.71
CA SER A 374 17.14 -20.99 7.24
C SER A 374 17.48 -22.09 8.25
N HIS A 375 17.17 -21.91 9.52
CA HIS A 375 17.40 -22.88 10.59
C HIS A 375 16.16 -23.76 10.87
N GLY A 376 15.05 -23.52 10.17
CA GLY A 376 13.79 -24.21 10.38
C GLY A 376 13.00 -23.69 11.58
N ALA A 377 13.47 -22.61 12.23
CA ALA A 377 12.64 -21.90 13.19
C ALA A 377 11.46 -21.27 12.43
N HIS A 378 10.26 -21.41 12.99
CA HIS A 378 9.06 -20.92 12.33
C HIS A 378 8.10 -20.27 13.30
N PHE A 379 7.47 -19.18 12.84
CA PHE A 379 6.49 -18.40 13.58
C PHE A 379 5.13 -18.50 12.88
N ILE A 380 4.08 -18.69 13.69
CA ILE A 380 2.71 -18.73 13.18
C ILE A 380 2.29 -17.32 12.79
N LEU A 381 1.65 -17.21 11.63
CA LEU A 381 1.04 -15.99 11.11
C LEU A 381 -0.47 -16.19 11.16
N GLU A 382 -1.14 -15.61 12.15
CA GLU A 382 -2.57 -15.80 12.36
C GLU A 382 -3.39 -15.00 11.32
N SER A 383 -2.87 -13.84 10.90
CA SER A 383 -3.56 -12.91 10.02
C SER A 383 -2.69 -12.39 8.87
N GLU A 384 -3.33 -11.67 7.94
CA GLU A 384 -2.64 -10.92 6.89
C GLU A 384 -1.76 -9.79 7.50
N LEU A 385 -2.19 -9.20 8.60
CA LEU A 385 -1.44 -8.17 9.32
C LEU A 385 -0.18 -8.73 9.98
N ASP A 386 -0.27 -9.92 10.59
CA ASP A 386 0.90 -10.60 11.16
C ASP A 386 1.92 -10.95 10.08
N MET A 387 1.44 -11.40 8.92
CA MET A 387 2.31 -11.68 7.77
C MET A 387 3.08 -10.43 7.31
N CYS A 388 2.40 -9.30 7.15
CA CYS A 388 3.05 -8.05 6.77
C CYS A 388 4.05 -7.59 7.84
N THR A 389 3.70 -7.71 9.12
CA THR A 389 4.58 -7.37 10.24
C THR A 389 5.82 -8.28 10.27
N ALA A 390 5.67 -9.57 10.06
CA ALA A 390 6.76 -10.52 9.99
C ALA A 390 7.72 -10.22 8.81
N ILE A 391 7.17 -9.90 7.63
CA ILE A 391 7.95 -9.50 6.46
C ILE A 391 8.79 -8.25 6.77
N ARG A 392 8.19 -7.21 7.37
CA ARG A 392 8.94 -5.99 7.76
C ARG A 392 10.05 -6.32 8.76
N SER A 393 9.79 -7.16 9.75
CA SER A 393 10.79 -7.57 10.74
C SER A 393 11.98 -8.29 10.07
N VAL A 394 11.72 -9.14 9.08
CA VAL A 394 12.81 -9.78 8.30
C VAL A 394 13.62 -8.73 7.54
N ILE A 395 12.97 -7.75 6.91
CA ILE A 395 13.64 -6.67 6.19
C ILE A 395 14.51 -5.83 7.14
N GLU A 396 13.99 -5.45 8.30
CA GLU A 396 14.68 -4.61 9.30
C GLU A 396 15.90 -5.33 9.91
N ASN A 397 15.79 -6.62 10.19
CA ASN A 397 16.87 -7.41 10.77
C ASN A 397 18.02 -7.75 9.79
N ASN A 398 17.82 -7.52 8.49
CA ASN A 398 18.81 -7.79 7.45
C ASN A 398 19.36 -6.53 6.76
N ARG A 399 19.14 -5.37 7.37
CA ARG A 399 19.69 -4.07 6.94
C ARG A 399 21.08 -3.78 7.55
#